data_8e7d10d24578cded17b9ecde45bd5b75
#
_entry.id   8e7d10d24578cded17b9ecde45bd5b75
#
_cell.length_a   1.000
_cell.length_b   1.000
_cell.length_c   1.000
_cell.angle_alpha   90.00
_cell.angle_beta   90.00
_cell.angle_gamma   90.00
#
_symmetry.space_group_name_H-M   'P 1'
#
loop_
_entity.id
_entity.type
_entity.pdbx_description
1 polymer ?
#
loop_
_entity_poly.entity_id
_entity_poly.type
_entity_poly.pdbx_seq_one_letter_code
_entity_poly.pdbx_strand_id
1 'polypeptide(L)'
;VTASAPAATPAPVALTDADIEYFGEHPLMVPVDGVTPDRVPDSFNEPRGDGRIHRATDILAPRETPVVAAIAGEVVLLRQNAAGGITAYLVDDARRYVYYYAHLAYYSVKITEGLKVPQGFVIGYVGTSGNAPPDTPHLHFQAMRLNPGQHDWWNGTPVDVRRFMTRKGQAAE
;
A
#
# COMPACT_ATOMS: atom_id res chain seq x y z
N VAL A 1 17.51 -4.09 -40.33
CA VAL A 1 16.43 -4.08 -39.32
C VAL A 1 17.00 -4.76 -38.09
N THR A 2 17.55 -3.97 -37.15
CA THR A 2 18.06 -4.46 -35.86
C THR A 2 16.87 -4.68 -34.94
N ALA A 3 16.57 -5.93 -34.62
CA ALA A 3 15.60 -6.28 -33.59
C ALA A 3 16.15 -5.80 -32.25
N SER A 4 15.41 -4.87 -31.62
CA SER A 4 15.66 -4.46 -30.23
C SER A 4 15.46 -5.66 -29.31
N ALA A 5 16.45 -5.97 -28.49
CA ALA A 5 16.32 -7.02 -27.48
C ALA A 5 15.16 -6.68 -26.53
N PRO A 6 14.35 -7.66 -26.08
CA PRO A 6 13.31 -7.41 -25.12
C PRO A 6 13.91 -6.82 -23.85
N ALA A 7 13.33 -5.74 -23.34
CA ALA A 7 13.73 -5.13 -22.07
C ALA A 7 13.73 -6.20 -20.97
N ALA A 8 14.87 -6.34 -20.28
CA ALA A 8 15.00 -7.30 -19.20
C ALA A 8 13.92 -7.01 -18.12
N THR A 9 13.18 -8.04 -17.74
CA THR A 9 12.22 -7.95 -16.63
C THR A 9 12.96 -7.45 -15.38
N PRO A 10 12.51 -6.38 -14.72
CA PRO A 10 13.18 -5.89 -13.52
C PRO A 10 13.29 -7.00 -12.48
N ALA A 11 14.48 -7.18 -11.90
CA ALA A 11 14.71 -8.18 -10.88
C ALA A 11 13.71 -8.04 -9.72
N PRO A 12 13.27 -9.14 -9.09
CA PRO A 12 12.39 -9.08 -7.93
C PRO A 12 13.06 -8.28 -6.81
N VAL A 13 12.33 -7.34 -6.22
CA VAL A 13 12.80 -6.61 -5.04
C VAL A 13 12.63 -7.53 -3.84
N ALA A 14 13.75 -8.09 -3.36
CA ALA A 14 13.75 -8.97 -2.19
C ALA A 14 13.64 -8.15 -0.90
N LEU A 15 12.98 -8.75 0.10
CA LEU A 15 13.03 -8.25 1.48
C LEU A 15 14.47 -8.43 2.02
N THR A 16 14.96 -7.41 2.70
CA THR A 16 16.22 -7.51 3.47
C THR A 16 15.95 -8.14 4.84
N ASP A 17 17.01 -8.61 5.51
CA ASP A 17 16.89 -9.10 6.89
C ASP A 17 16.32 -8.03 7.82
N ALA A 18 16.69 -6.76 7.61
CA ALA A 18 16.16 -5.63 8.38
C ALA A 18 14.67 -5.37 8.12
N ASP A 19 14.15 -5.64 6.92
CA ASP A 19 12.70 -5.58 6.65
C ASP A 19 11.97 -6.71 7.39
N ILE A 20 12.52 -7.92 7.34
CA ILE A 20 11.94 -9.10 7.98
C ILE A 20 11.85 -8.91 9.49
N GLU A 21 12.93 -8.44 10.11
CA GLU A 21 12.97 -8.12 11.54
C GLU A 21 11.95 -7.05 11.90
N TYR A 22 11.94 -5.94 11.16
CA TYR A 22 11.02 -4.82 11.42
C TYR A 22 9.55 -5.23 11.35
N PHE A 23 9.13 -5.88 10.27
CA PHE A 23 7.74 -6.30 10.11
C PHE A 23 7.35 -7.49 11.00
N GLY A 24 8.32 -8.30 11.44
CA GLY A 24 8.11 -9.32 12.46
C GLY A 24 7.75 -8.73 13.82
N GLU A 25 8.37 -7.60 14.18
CA GLU A 25 8.09 -6.86 15.42
C GLU A 25 6.88 -5.90 15.31
N HIS A 26 6.59 -5.44 14.08
CA HIS A 26 5.54 -4.47 13.77
C HIS A 26 4.58 -5.03 12.72
N PRO A 27 3.77 -6.05 13.07
CA PRO A 27 2.86 -6.68 12.11
C PRO A 27 1.82 -5.68 11.61
N LEU A 28 1.51 -5.78 10.32
CA LEU A 28 0.54 -4.92 9.68
C LEU A 28 -0.88 -5.47 9.86
N MET A 29 -1.85 -4.59 10.04
CA MET A 29 -3.25 -4.94 9.87
C MET A 29 -3.59 -4.96 8.37
N VAL A 30 -4.41 -5.93 7.92
CA VAL A 30 -4.99 -5.85 6.57
C VAL A 30 -5.72 -4.50 6.43
N PRO A 31 -5.34 -3.66 5.45
CA PRO A 31 -5.81 -2.27 5.39
C PRO A 31 -7.24 -2.10 4.85
N VAL A 32 -8.00 -3.18 4.70
CA VAL A 32 -9.41 -3.16 4.29
C VAL A 32 -10.24 -3.90 5.34
N ASP A 33 -11.22 -3.22 5.90
CA ASP A 33 -12.06 -3.78 6.95
C ASP A 33 -12.81 -5.04 6.48
N GLY A 34 -12.87 -6.06 7.33
CA GLY A 34 -13.53 -7.34 7.02
C GLY A 34 -12.76 -8.27 6.09
N VAL A 35 -11.61 -7.86 5.51
CA VAL A 35 -10.74 -8.73 4.71
C VAL A 35 -9.74 -9.42 5.62
N THR A 36 -9.64 -10.75 5.49
CA THR A 36 -8.68 -11.56 6.24
C THR A 36 -7.37 -11.75 5.49
N PRO A 37 -6.23 -12.02 6.15
CA PRO A 37 -4.93 -12.16 5.51
C PRO A 37 -4.89 -13.21 4.38
N ASP A 38 -5.61 -14.31 4.54
CA ASP A 38 -5.72 -15.37 3.53
C ASP A 38 -6.46 -14.94 2.24
N ARG A 39 -7.22 -13.85 2.30
CA ARG A 39 -7.92 -13.25 1.16
C ARG A 39 -7.14 -12.12 0.49
N VAL A 40 -5.99 -11.74 1.01
CA VAL A 40 -5.09 -10.75 0.39
C VAL A 40 -4.32 -11.44 -0.74
N PRO A 41 -4.48 -11.01 -2.01
CA PRO A 41 -3.88 -11.70 -3.14
C PRO A 41 -2.36 -11.50 -3.19
N ASP A 42 -1.66 -12.50 -3.73
CA ASP A 42 -0.23 -12.41 -4.05
C ASP A 42 -0.04 -11.78 -5.42
N SER A 43 -0.16 -10.45 -5.47
CA SER A 43 -0.12 -9.69 -6.72
C SER A 43 1.13 -8.80 -6.88
N PHE A 44 2.05 -8.82 -5.91
CA PHE A 44 3.22 -7.94 -5.88
C PHE A 44 4.11 -8.04 -7.14
N ASN A 45 4.33 -9.25 -7.64
CA ASN A 45 5.16 -9.51 -8.80
C ASN A 45 4.38 -9.69 -10.10
N GLU A 46 3.08 -9.39 -10.12
CA GLU A 46 2.27 -9.49 -11.33
C GLU A 46 2.73 -8.51 -12.41
N PRO A 47 2.90 -8.96 -13.66
CA PRO A 47 3.19 -8.08 -14.78
C PRO A 47 1.99 -7.19 -15.10
N ARG A 48 2.23 -5.94 -15.47
CA ARG A 48 1.22 -4.99 -15.96
C ARG A 48 1.38 -4.81 -17.48
N GLY A 49 0.30 -4.40 -18.16
CA GLY A 49 0.21 -4.38 -19.62
C GLY A 49 1.22 -3.50 -20.37
N ASP A 50 2.00 -2.68 -19.69
CA ASP A 50 3.04 -1.80 -20.23
C ASP A 50 4.47 -2.26 -19.91
N GLY A 51 4.64 -3.51 -19.48
CA GLY A 51 5.93 -4.10 -19.10
C GLY A 51 6.41 -3.75 -17.70
N ARG A 52 5.63 -2.98 -16.92
CA ARG A 52 5.89 -2.74 -15.49
C ARG A 52 5.51 -3.96 -14.66
N ILE A 53 6.06 -4.04 -13.46
CA ILE A 53 5.64 -4.97 -12.42
C ILE A 53 4.77 -4.20 -11.42
N HIS A 54 3.76 -4.84 -10.86
CA HIS A 54 2.75 -4.22 -9.98
C HIS A 54 3.37 -3.57 -8.74
N ARG A 55 4.21 -4.28 -8.01
CA ARG A 55 4.91 -3.83 -6.80
C ARG A 55 3.98 -3.34 -5.68
N ALA A 56 2.76 -3.82 -5.69
CA ALA A 56 1.69 -3.49 -4.74
C ALA A 56 0.76 -4.68 -4.56
N THR A 57 -0.26 -4.51 -3.74
CA THR A 57 -1.33 -5.50 -3.54
C THR A 57 -2.67 -4.85 -3.81
N ASP A 58 -3.49 -5.45 -4.69
CA ASP A 58 -4.83 -5.00 -4.99
C ASP A 58 -5.83 -5.82 -4.15
N ILE A 59 -6.41 -5.21 -3.13
CA ILE A 59 -7.33 -5.87 -2.20
C ILE A 59 -8.76 -5.53 -2.60
N LEU A 60 -9.46 -6.52 -3.20
CA LEU A 60 -10.85 -6.38 -3.63
C LEU A 60 -11.79 -6.32 -2.42
N ALA A 61 -12.69 -5.35 -2.46
CA ALA A 61 -13.77 -5.22 -1.48
C ALA A 61 -14.91 -4.39 -2.09
N PRO A 62 -16.12 -4.49 -1.58
CA PRO A 62 -17.22 -3.65 -2.01
C PRO A 62 -16.87 -2.16 -1.89
N ARG A 63 -17.44 -1.35 -2.77
CA ARG A 63 -17.32 0.11 -2.71
C ARG A 63 -17.74 0.61 -1.32
N GLU A 64 -17.04 1.62 -0.81
CA GLU A 64 -17.28 2.23 0.50
C GLU A 64 -16.93 1.34 1.71
N THR A 65 -16.30 0.17 1.50
CA THR A 65 -15.68 -0.58 2.60
C THR A 65 -14.60 0.30 3.27
N PRO A 66 -14.54 0.40 4.60
CA PRO A 66 -13.51 1.20 5.28
C PRO A 66 -12.10 0.74 4.94
N VAL A 67 -11.25 1.70 4.58
CA VAL A 67 -9.80 1.53 4.45
C VAL A 67 -9.15 2.06 5.71
N VAL A 68 -8.30 1.23 6.32
CA VAL A 68 -7.71 1.52 7.63
C VAL A 68 -6.19 1.60 7.57
N ALA A 69 -5.60 2.36 8.49
CA ALA A 69 -4.15 2.42 8.65
C ALA A 69 -3.60 1.02 8.98
N ALA A 70 -2.75 0.49 8.10
CA ALA A 70 -2.12 -0.82 8.29
C ALA A 70 -1.18 -0.87 9.50
N ILE A 71 -0.67 0.28 9.92
CA ILE A 71 0.22 0.49 11.06
C ILE A 71 -0.04 1.86 11.66
N ALA A 72 0.41 2.09 12.89
CA ALA A 72 0.43 3.43 13.49
C ALA A 72 1.46 4.33 12.78
N GLY A 73 1.16 5.61 12.64
CA GLY A 73 2.07 6.55 11.97
C GLY A 73 1.46 7.92 11.74
N GLU A 74 2.07 8.68 10.85
CA GLU A 74 1.67 10.05 10.49
C GLU A 74 1.18 10.09 9.03
N VAL A 75 0.03 10.72 8.80
CA VAL A 75 -0.47 11.04 7.46
C VAL A 75 0.38 12.17 6.88
N VAL A 76 1.22 11.87 5.91
CA VAL A 76 2.19 12.83 5.37
C VAL A 76 1.78 13.48 4.07
N LEU A 77 0.84 12.88 3.34
CA LEU A 77 0.36 13.43 2.08
C LEU A 77 -1.05 12.91 1.73
N LEU A 78 -1.95 13.82 1.42
CA LEU A 78 -3.25 13.54 0.80
C LEU A 78 -3.25 14.13 -0.61
N ARG A 79 -3.46 13.30 -1.62
CA ARG A 79 -3.30 13.71 -3.01
C ARG A 79 -4.36 13.11 -3.92
N GLN A 80 -4.64 13.83 -5.01
CA GLN A 80 -5.43 13.30 -6.12
C GLN A 80 -4.62 13.39 -7.41
N ASN A 81 -4.58 12.28 -8.16
CA ASN A 81 -3.88 12.23 -9.45
C ASN A 81 -4.57 11.26 -10.41
N ALA A 82 -4.19 11.33 -11.70
CA ALA A 82 -4.83 10.54 -12.75
C ALA A 82 -4.69 9.03 -12.59
N ALA A 83 -3.56 8.56 -12.06
CA ALA A 83 -3.28 7.13 -11.91
C ALA A 83 -3.94 6.55 -10.64
N GLY A 84 -3.57 7.06 -9.47
CA GLY A 84 -4.04 6.54 -8.19
C GLY A 84 -5.43 7.04 -7.77
N GLY A 85 -5.94 8.08 -8.42
CA GLY A 85 -7.16 8.75 -8.00
C GLY A 85 -6.98 9.49 -6.68
N ILE A 86 -7.91 9.29 -5.75
CA ILE A 86 -7.82 9.81 -4.38
C ILE A 86 -6.88 8.90 -3.58
N THR A 87 -5.80 9.47 -3.05
CA THR A 87 -4.69 8.72 -2.44
C THR A 87 -4.25 9.32 -1.12
N ALA A 88 -3.74 8.45 -0.24
CA ALA A 88 -3.13 8.84 1.03
C ALA A 88 -1.77 8.16 1.21
N TYR A 89 -0.84 8.88 1.83
CA TYR A 89 0.47 8.37 2.24
C TYR A 89 0.60 8.49 3.76
N LEU A 90 0.96 7.40 4.39
CA LEU A 90 1.21 7.30 5.81
C LEU A 90 2.64 6.81 6.04
N VAL A 91 3.39 7.49 6.89
CA VAL A 91 4.75 7.09 7.30
C VAL A 91 4.68 6.51 8.71
N ASP A 92 5.35 5.38 8.95
CA ASP A 92 5.44 4.81 10.28
C ASP A 92 6.19 5.73 11.27
N ASP A 93 6.01 5.50 12.57
CA ASP A 93 6.65 6.32 13.61
C ASP A 93 8.18 6.26 13.56
N ALA A 94 8.76 5.16 13.07
CA ALA A 94 10.19 5.01 12.88
C ALA A 94 10.71 5.73 11.61
N ARG A 95 9.82 6.22 10.75
CA ARG A 95 10.11 6.87 9.45
C ARG A 95 10.97 6.00 8.53
N ARG A 96 10.76 4.68 8.59
CA ARG A 96 11.47 3.70 7.77
C ARG A 96 10.68 3.29 6.54
N TYR A 97 9.35 3.29 6.63
CA TYR A 97 8.45 2.86 5.57
C TYR A 97 7.33 3.87 5.36
N VAL A 98 6.94 4.02 4.10
CA VAL A 98 5.73 4.74 3.70
C VAL A 98 4.72 3.77 3.12
N TYR A 99 3.47 3.96 3.48
CA TYR A 99 2.33 3.16 3.04
C TYR A 99 1.42 4.00 2.18
N TYR A 100 1.18 3.52 0.97
CA TYR A 100 0.39 4.18 -0.05
C TYR A 100 -0.95 3.49 -0.21
N TYR A 101 -2.01 4.28 -0.16
CA TYR A 101 -3.39 3.87 -0.30
C TYR A 101 -3.99 4.58 -1.50
N ALA A 102 -4.50 3.86 -2.51
CA ALA A 102 -5.01 4.45 -3.74
C ALA A 102 -6.39 3.92 -4.13
N HIS A 103 -6.97 4.56 -5.14
CA HIS A 103 -8.31 4.32 -5.67
C HIS A 103 -9.44 4.53 -4.66
N LEU A 104 -9.21 5.38 -3.65
CA LEU A 104 -10.22 5.68 -2.64
C LEU A 104 -11.46 6.34 -3.28
N ALA A 105 -12.64 6.05 -2.74
CA ALA A 105 -13.88 6.76 -3.12
C ALA A 105 -13.87 8.18 -2.55
N TYR A 106 -13.48 8.32 -1.28
CA TYR A 106 -13.32 9.57 -0.55
C TYR A 106 -12.52 9.34 0.73
N TYR A 107 -12.03 10.39 1.32
CA TYR A 107 -11.33 10.37 2.61
C TYR A 107 -12.30 10.23 3.78
N SER A 108 -11.82 9.71 4.91
CA SER A 108 -12.47 9.89 6.21
C SER A 108 -12.54 11.39 6.54
N VAL A 109 -13.66 11.82 7.14
CA VAL A 109 -13.84 13.22 7.56
C VAL A 109 -12.88 13.68 8.66
N LYS A 110 -12.18 12.75 9.28
CA LYS A 110 -11.24 13.01 10.39
C LYS A 110 -9.78 13.09 9.93
N ILE A 111 -9.49 12.74 8.67
CA ILE A 111 -8.09 12.68 8.20
C ILE A 111 -7.61 14.05 7.75
N THR A 112 -6.39 14.40 8.15
CA THR A 112 -5.66 15.59 7.67
C THR A 112 -4.17 15.26 7.57
N GLU A 113 -3.43 15.97 6.73
CA GLU A 113 -1.96 15.89 6.72
C GLU A 113 -1.38 16.32 8.07
N GLY A 114 -0.33 15.65 8.53
CA GLY A 114 0.29 15.84 9.82
C GLY A 114 -0.42 15.10 10.98
N LEU A 115 -1.58 14.47 10.73
CA LEU A 115 -2.28 13.72 11.75
C LEU A 115 -1.55 12.42 12.09
N LYS A 116 -1.24 12.22 13.37
CA LYS A 116 -0.79 10.93 13.89
C LYS A 116 -2.00 10.03 14.15
N VAL A 117 -1.95 8.81 13.61
CA VAL A 117 -3.05 7.86 13.67
C VAL A 117 -2.59 6.52 14.25
N PRO A 118 -3.42 5.85 15.06
CA PRO A 118 -3.14 4.48 15.48
C PRO A 118 -3.40 3.50 14.32
N GLN A 119 -2.85 2.31 14.43
CA GLN A 119 -3.22 1.18 13.57
C GLN A 119 -4.75 0.97 13.63
N GLY A 120 -5.37 0.75 12.46
CA GLY A 120 -6.83 0.58 12.35
C GLY A 120 -7.63 1.87 12.25
N PHE A 121 -7.00 3.05 12.28
CA PHE A 121 -7.70 4.32 12.03
C PHE A 121 -8.26 4.35 10.60
N VAL A 122 -9.52 4.79 10.43
CA VAL A 122 -10.14 4.87 9.10
C VAL A 122 -9.54 6.04 8.32
N ILE A 123 -8.82 5.71 7.25
CA ILE A 123 -8.19 6.67 6.32
C ILE A 123 -9.19 7.18 5.30
N GLY A 124 -10.00 6.28 4.76
CA GLY A 124 -10.96 6.53 3.70
C GLY A 124 -11.75 5.28 3.37
N TYR A 125 -12.23 5.19 2.16
CA TYR A 125 -13.15 4.12 1.73
C TYR A 125 -12.79 3.58 0.36
N VAL A 126 -12.96 2.27 0.16
CA VAL A 126 -12.69 1.60 -1.12
C VAL A 126 -13.49 2.23 -2.24
N GLY A 127 -12.84 2.50 -3.36
CA GLY A 127 -13.47 3.08 -4.54
C GLY A 127 -12.88 2.55 -5.84
N THR A 128 -13.03 3.35 -6.87
CA THR A 128 -12.55 3.12 -8.23
C THR A 128 -11.98 4.39 -8.85
N SER A 129 -11.51 5.33 -8.02
CA SER A 129 -10.94 6.60 -8.53
C SER A 129 -9.61 6.36 -9.26
N GLY A 130 -9.21 7.32 -10.07
CA GLY A 130 -8.01 7.21 -10.91
C GLY A 130 -8.22 6.25 -12.08
N ASN A 131 -7.23 5.41 -12.35
CA ASN A 131 -7.24 4.45 -13.45
C ASN A 131 -7.81 3.06 -13.09
N ALA A 132 -8.40 2.90 -11.90
CA ALA A 132 -9.04 1.64 -11.52
C ALA A 132 -10.25 1.34 -12.42
N PRO A 133 -10.49 0.06 -12.80
CA PRO A 133 -11.69 -0.30 -13.54
C PRO A 133 -12.96 0.03 -12.73
N PRO A 134 -13.98 0.67 -13.36
CA PRO A 134 -15.17 1.14 -12.64
C PRO A 134 -16.00 0.04 -11.97
N ASP A 135 -15.92 -1.17 -12.49
CA ASP A 135 -16.66 -2.36 -12.04
C ASP A 135 -15.87 -3.25 -11.08
N THR A 136 -14.64 -2.87 -10.75
CA THR A 136 -13.74 -3.65 -9.89
C THR A 136 -13.22 -2.80 -8.73
N PRO A 137 -14.06 -2.48 -7.72
CA PRO A 137 -13.62 -1.70 -6.57
C PRO A 137 -12.54 -2.47 -5.79
N HIS A 138 -11.44 -1.78 -5.46
CA HIS A 138 -10.35 -2.35 -4.70
C HIS A 138 -9.50 -1.25 -4.04
N LEU A 139 -8.79 -1.61 -3.00
CA LEU A 139 -7.68 -0.82 -2.50
C LEU A 139 -6.40 -1.25 -3.21
N HIS A 140 -5.70 -0.33 -3.87
CA HIS A 140 -4.31 -0.53 -4.25
C HIS A 140 -3.43 -0.09 -3.08
N PHE A 141 -2.74 -1.06 -2.47
CA PHE A 141 -1.91 -0.85 -1.28
C PHE A 141 -0.45 -1.17 -1.59
N GLN A 142 0.44 -0.24 -1.25
CA GLN A 142 1.88 -0.40 -1.45
C GLN A 142 2.64 0.02 -0.19
N ALA A 143 3.58 -0.81 0.26
CA ALA A 143 4.58 -0.43 1.24
C ALA A 143 5.91 -0.17 0.54
N MET A 144 6.61 0.89 0.94
CA MET A 144 7.89 1.28 0.35
C MET A 144 8.89 1.62 1.46
N ARG A 145 10.10 1.07 1.37
CA ARG A 145 11.22 1.43 2.24
C ARG A 145 11.76 2.80 1.85
N LEU A 146 11.92 3.68 2.83
CA LEU A 146 12.51 5.00 2.66
C LEU A 146 14.03 4.95 2.87
N ASN A 147 14.75 5.83 2.16
CA ASN A 147 16.13 6.13 2.52
C ASN A 147 16.13 7.09 3.73
N PRO A 148 17.18 7.08 4.57
CA PRO A 148 17.30 8.04 5.67
C PRO A 148 17.16 9.50 5.19
N GLY A 149 16.24 10.26 5.81
CA GLY A 149 15.97 11.65 5.45
C GLY A 149 15.17 11.87 4.17
N GLN A 150 14.64 10.81 3.54
CA GLN A 150 13.80 10.91 2.34
C GLN A 150 12.43 11.52 2.68
N HIS A 151 12.00 12.50 1.86
CA HIS A 151 10.71 13.19 2.00
C HIS A 151 9.87 13.19 0.70
N ASP A 152 10.36 12.60 -0.38
CA ASP A 152 9.60 12.31 -1.58
C ASP A 152 8.90 10.95 -1.43
N TRP A 153 7.78 10.95 -0.75
CA TRP A 153 7.06 9.78 -0.25
C TRP A 153 6.70 8.73 -1.31
N TRP A 154 6.70 9.10 -2.59
CA TRP A 154 6.39 8.23 -3.74
C TRP A 154 7.60 7.52 -4.35
N ASN A 155 8.84 7.80 -3.90
CA ASN A 155 10.09 7.28 -4.45
C ASN A 155 10.78 6.23 -3.57
N GLY A 156 10.06 5.63 -2.62
CA GLY A 156 10.61 4.55 -1.81
C GLY A 156 10.81 3.26 -2.62
N THR A 157 11.60 2.34 -2.06
CA THR A 157 11.76 1.00 -2.64
C THR A 157 10.57 0.13 -2.24
N PRO A 158 9.73 -0.35 -3.19
CA PRO A 158 8.61 -1.23 -2.87
C PRO A 158 9.05 -2.51 -2.17
N VAL A 159 8.30 -2.93 -1.14
CA VAL A 159 8.54 -4.16 -0.39
C VAL A 159 7.26 -4.98 -0.28
N ASP A 160 7.38 -6.31 -0.46
CA ASP A 160 6.25 -7.22 -0.31
C ASP A 160 6.00 -7.51 1.17
N VAL A 161 4.94 -6.90 1.71
CA VAL A 161 4.57 -7.00 3.13
C VAL A 161 3.40 -7.95 3.39
N ARG A 162 2.86 -8.61 2.36
CA ARG A 162 1.66 -9.44 2.47
C ARG A 162 1.76 -10.48 3.58
N ARG A 163 2.88 -11.16 3.71
CA ARG A 163 3.10 -12.21 4.72
C ARG A 163 3.11 -11.72 6.17
N PHE A 164 3.26 -10.41 6.38
CA PHE A 164 3.24 -9.79 7.71
C PHE A 164 1.88 -9.18 8.07
N MET A 165 0.88 -9.36 7.21
CA MET A 165 -0.47 -8.89 7.48
C MET A 165 -1.19 -9.82 8.44
N THR A 166 -1.85 -9.23 9.44
CA THR A 166 -2.60 -9.94 10.49
C THR A 166 -4.04 -9.45 10.55
N ARG A 167 -4.89 -10.19 11.24
CA ARG A 167 -6.24 -9.74 11.59
C ARG A 167 -6.16 -8.65 12.65
N LYS A 168 -7.19 -7.79 12.69
CA LYS A 168 -7.37 -6.79 13.74
C LYS A 168 -7.23 -7.44 15.12
N GLY A 169 -6.31 -6.91 15.93
CA GLY A 169 -6.14 -7.32 17.33
C GLY A 169 -5.38 -8.65 17.56
N GLN A 170 -4.78 -9.27 16.55
CA GLN A 170 -3.87 -10.41 16.72
C GLN A 170 -2.42 -9.95 16.55
N ALA A 171 -1.57 -10.28 17.52
CA ALA A 171 -0.13 -10.23 17.33
C ALA A 171 0.26 -11.27 16.26
N ALA A 172 1.30 -10.99 15.46
CA ALA A 172 1.89 -12.01 14.61
C ALA A 172 2.45 -13.13 15.48
N GLU A 173 2.08 -14.39 15.19
CA GLU A 173 2.72 -15.58 15.76
C GLU A 173 4.06 -15.82 15.07
#